data_4cf90e8731e564f66e947739658639aa
#
_entry.id   4cf90e8731e564f66e947739658639aa
#
_cell.length_a   1.000
_cell.length_b   1.000
_cell.length_c   1.000
_cell.angle_alpha   90.00
_cell.angle_beta   90.00
_cell.angle_gamma   90.00
#
_symmetry.space_group_name_H-M   'P 1'
#
loop_
_entity.id
_entity.type
_entity.pdbx_description
1 polymer ?
#
loop_
_entity_poly.entity_id
_entity_poly.type
_entity_poly.pdbx_seq_one_letter_code
_entity_poly.pdbx_strand_id
1 'polypeptide(L)'
;SEMCIRDRIEAVGREYLDSYFSIISRSLRSKGRAVIQAITIPDERYKSYSRSCDWIQKHIFPGGHLPSPGAIREHVANAGETQVLSMHRFGSDYAKTLRYWAQAFNSADSLVDSLGFDANFRRKWNYYLSYCEAGFDAGLIDVQHVEIVKS
;
A
#
# COMPACT_ATOMS: atom_id res chain seq x y z
N SER A 1 -10.48 -2.66 -21.82
CA SER A 1 -9.05 -2.78 -21.47
C SER A 1 -8.94 -2.99 -19.96
N GLU A 2 -8.20 -4.01 -19.61
CA GLU A 2 -7.82 -4.25 -18.22
C GLU A 2 -6.59 -3.40 -17.94
N MET A 3 -6.65 -2.60 -16.88
CA MET A 3 -5.53 -1.81 -16.42
C MET A 3 -5.08 -2.37 -15.08
N CYS A 4 -3.92 -3.00 -15.03
CA CYS A 4 -3.28 -3.41 -13.79
C CYS A 4 -2.41 -2.24 -13.31
N ILE A 5 -2.90 -1.50 -12.33
CA ILE A 5 -2.14 -0.42 -11.72
C ILE A 5 -1.47 -1.00 -10.47
N ARG A 6 -0.19 -1.30 -10.57
CA ARG A 6 0.69 -1.62 -9.42
C ARG A 6 1.04 -0.38 -8.62
N ASP A 7 0.15 0.60 -8.62
CA ASP A 7 0.53 1.88 -8.07
C ASP A 7 0.14 1.96 -6.62
N ARG A 8 1.06 2.39 -5.96
CA ARG A 8 1.19 2.76 -4.58
C ARG A 8 0.20 3.86 -4.24
N ILE A 9 -1.06 3.51 -4.13
CA ILE A 9 -2.11 4.39 -3.63
C ILE A 9 -1.68 5.07 -2.32
N GLU A 10 -0.80 4.40 -1.57
CA GLU A 10 -0.20 4.91 -0.34
C GLU A 10 0.66 6.16 -0.56
N ALA A 11 1.23 6.33 -1.74
CA ALA A 11 2.06 7.49 -2.09
C ALA A 11 1.24 8.69 -2.60
N VAL A 12 -0.04 8.50 -2.90
CA VAL A 12 -0.91 9.56 -3.43
C VAL A 12 -1.21 10.63 -2.38
N GLY A 13 -1.24 10.26 -1.09
CA GLY A 13 -1.69 11.14 -0.02
C GLY A 13 -3.22 11.17 0.10
N ARG A 14 -3.69 11.37 1.33
CA ARG A 14 -5.11 11.31 1.65
C ARG A 14 -5.96 12.30 0.85
N GLU A 15 -5.46 13.52 0.68
CA GLU A 15 -6.14 14.62 0.01
C GLU A 15 -6.39 14.39 -1.48
N TYR A 16 -5.66 13.46 -2.10
CA TYR A 16 -5.77 13.17 -3.53
C TYR A 16 -6.52 11.87 -3.85
N LEU A 17 -7.02 11.14 -2.86
CA LEU A 17 -7.71 9.86 -3.09
C LEU A 17 -8.96 10.03 -3.97
N ASP A 18 -9.74 11.09 -3.79
CA ASP A 18 -10.90 11.38 -4.63
C ASP A 18 -10.50 11.60 -6.09
N SER A 19 -9.43 12.35 -6.32
CA SER A 19 -8.89 12.59 -7.67
C SER A 19 -8.37 11.30 -8.30
N TYR A 20 -7.68 10.46 -7.52
CA TYR A 20 -7.15 9.18 -7.95
C TYR A 20 -8.28 8.25 -8.44
N PHE A 21 -9.31 8.04 -7.65
CA PHE A 21 -10.44 7.19 -8.03
C PHE A 21 -11.30 7.79 -9.14
N SER A 22 -11.43 9.12 -9.20
CA SER A 22 -12.08 9.81 -10.31
C SER A 22 -11.36 9.60 -11.64
N ILE A 23 -10.02 9.57 -11.63
CA ILE A 23 -9.21 9.26 -12.83
C ILE A 23 -9.46 7.82 -13.25
N ILE A 24 -9.44 6.85 -12.33
CA ILE A 24 -9.75 5.45 -12.64
C ILE A 24 -11.14 5.33 -13.27
N SER A 25 -12.16 5.92 -12.65
CA SER A 25 -13.54 5.89 -13.14
C SER A 25 -13.65 6.43 -14.57
N ARG A 26 -13.03 7.57 -14.87
CA ARG A 26 -13.04 8.19 -16.21
C ARG A 26 -12.25 7.39 -17.24
N SER A 27 -11.22 6.67 -16.83
CA SER A 27 -10.36 5.88 -17.71
C SER A 27 -10.99 4.53 -18.08
N LEU A 28 -11.94 4.06 -17.30
CA LEU A 28 -12.67 2.83 -17.59
C LEU A 28 -13.82 3.08 -18.58
N ARG A 29 -13.92 2.20 -19.59
CA ARG A 29 -15.13 2.09 -20.41
C ARG A 29 -16.27 1.46 -19.59
N SER A 30 -17.53 1.58 -20.05
CA SER A 30 -18.66 0.86 -19.46
C SER A 30 -18.34 -0.64 -19.37
N LYS A 31 -18.68 -1.26 -18.24
CA LYS A 31 -18.33 -2.64 -17.85
C LYS A 31 -16.81 -2.92 -17.78
N GLY A 32 -15.98 -1.88 -17.85
CA GLY A 32 -14.53 -2.01 -17.69
C GLY A 32 -14.16 -2.31 -16.24
N ARG A 33 -13.03 -3.00 -16.04
CA ARG A 33 -12.52 -3.36 -14.72
C ARG A 33 -11.13 -2.77 -14.50
N ALA A 34 -10.84 -2.41 -13.26
CA ALA A 34 -9.50 -2.08 -12.78
C ALA A 34 -9.20 -2.92 -11.54
N VAL A 35 -7.95 -3.33 -11.40
CA VAL A 35 -7.45 -3.95 -10.17
C VAL A 35 -6.33 -3.08 -9.64
N ILE A 36 -6.46 -2.66 -8.39
CA ILE A 36 -5.41 -1.95 -7.68
C ILE A 36 -4.89 -2.82 -6.53
N GLN A 37 -3.59 -2.72 -6.28
CA GLN A 37 -2.99 -3.27 -5.07
C GLN A 37 -2.85 -2.15 -4.05
N ALA A 38 -3.32 -2.36 -2.83
CA ALA A 38 -3.24 -1.39 -1.76
C ALA A 38 -2.78 -2.05 -0.45
N ILE A 39 -1.86 -1.41 0.26
CA ILE A 39 -1.63 -1.69 1.67
C ILE A 39 -2.71 -0.94 2.44
N THR A 40 -3.38 -1.64 3.34
CA THR A 40 -4.54 -1.10 4.07
C THR A 40 -4.36 -1.25 5.57
N ILE A 41 -5.02 -0.35 6.31
CA ILE A 41 -5.17 -0.45 7.75
C ILE A 41 -6.64 -0.78 8.08
N PRO A 42 -6.95 -1.60 9.12
CA PRO A 42 -8.32 -1.89 9.51
C PRO A 42 -9.15 -0.63 9.76
N ASP A 43 -10.45 -0.67 9.41
CA ASP A 43 -11.36 0.48 9.50
C ASP A 43 -11.42 1.07 10.91
N GLU A 44 -11.43 0.22 11.93
CA GLU A 44 -11.46 0.63 13.34
C GLU A 44 -10.23 1.43 13.78
N ARG A 45 -9.10 1.24 13.09
CA ARG A 45 -7.83 1.95 13.36
C ARG A 45 -7.63 3.17 12.48
N TYR A 46 -8.35 3.27 11.35
CA TYR A 46 -8.15 4.28 10.32
C TYR A 46 -8.24 5.71 10.85
N LYS A 47 -9.24 5.98 11.71
CA LYS A 47 -9.46 7.33 12.27
C LYS A 47 -8.31 7.79 13.17
N SER A 48 -7.74 6.90 13.99
CA SER A 48 -6.59 7.23 14.86
C SER A 48 -5.31 7.34 14.03
N TYR A 49 -5.09 6.43 13.10
CA TYR A 49 -3.95 6.44 12.19
C TYR A 49 -3.89 7.74 11.36
N SER A 50 -5.01 8.19 10.81
CA SER A 50 -5.08 9.40 9.98
C SER A 50 -4.75 10.70 10.72
N ARG A 51 -4.64 10.66 12.07
CA ARG A 51 -4.28 11.79 12.92
C ARG A 51 -2.86 11.73 13.47
N SER A 52 -2.16 10.65 13.19
CA SER A 52 -0.80 10.40 13.68
C SER A 52 0.16 10.29 12.50
N CYS A 53 1.45 10.47 12.79
CA CYS A 53 2.51 10.19 11.84
C CYS A 53 3.31 9.02 12.38
N ASP A 54 3.36 7.91 11.64
CA ASP A 54 4.13 6.75 12.04
C ASP A 54 5.60 6.87 11.62
N TRP A 55 6.40 5.88 12.03
CA TRP A 55 7.83 5.85 11.73
C TRP A 55 8.09 5.76 10.22
N ILE A 56 7.27 5.02 9.47
CA ILE A 56 7.39 4.85 8.01
C ILE A 56 7.16 6.19 7.31
N GLN A 57 6.10 6.90 7.67
CA GLN A 57 5.77 8.21 7.11
C GLN A 57 6.88 9.23 7.41
N LYS A 58 7.51 9.13 8.59
CA LYS A 58 8.57 10.07 8.99
C LYS A 58 9.92 9.80 8.30
N HIS A 59 10.26 8.53 8.04
CA HIS A 59 11.64 8.16 7.71
C HIS A 59 11.83 7.47 6.35
N ILE A 60 10.76 6.90 5.78
CA ILE A 60 10.86 6.09 4.56
C ILE A 60 10.01 6.71 3.43
N PHE A 61 8.72 6.97 3.70
CA PHE A 61 7.77 7.48 2.72
C PHE A 61 7.04 8.73 3.26
N PRO A 62 7.71 9.91 3.27
CA PRO A 62 7.08 11.14 3.70
C PRO A 62 5.80 11.44 2.89
N GLY A 63 4.70 11.74 3.60
CA GLY A 63 3.41 11.97 2.96
C GLY A 63 2.61 10.72 2.61
N GLY A 64 3.16 9.53 2.83
CA GLY A 64 2.46 8.27 2.61
C GLY A 64 1.23 8.13 3.53
N HIS A 65 0.16 7.52 3.00
CA HIS A 65 -1.07 7.30 3.73
C HIS A 65 -1.68 5.94 3.37
N LEU A 66 -1.96 5.12 4.40
CA LEU A 66 -2.63 3.84 4.20
C LEU A 66 -4.15 4.06 4.26
N PRO A 67 -4.89 3.77 3.18
CA PRO A 67 -6.34 3.79 3.23
C PRO A 67 -6.87 2.60 4.04
N SER A 68 -8.12 2.67 4.48
CA SER A 68 -8.83 1.50 4.98
C SER A 68 -9.72 0.91 3.89
N PRO A 69 -10.16 -0.36 4.00
CA PRO A 69 -11.11 -0.96 3.07
C PRO A 69 -12.41 -0.14 2.93
N GLY A 70 -12.91 0.40 4.05
CA GLY A 70 -14.09 1.27 4.06
C GLY A 70 -13.84 2.58 3.31
N ALA A 71 -12.71 3.23 3.56
CA ALA A 71 -12.34 4.46 2.84
C ALA A 71 -12.19 4.22 1.33
N ILE A 72 -11.58 3.11 0.91
CA ILE A 72 -11.49 2.76 -0.51
C ILE A 72 -12.90 2.62 -1.13
N ARG A 73 -13.81 1.91 -0.47
CA ARG A 73 -15.19 1.75 -0.96
C ARG A 73 -15.91 3.09 -1.09
N GLU A 74 -15.73 3.98 -0.12
CA GLU A 74 -16.31 5.31 -0.12
C GLU A 74 -15.79 6.16 -1.29
N HIS A 75 -14.48 6.23 -1.48
CA HIS A 75 -13.88 6.99 -2.58
C HIS A 75 -14.25 6.42 -3.96
N VAL A 76 -14.32 5.08 -4.10
CA VAL A 76 -14.77 4.43 -5.35
C VAL A 76 -16.23 4.77 -5.64
N ALA A 77 -17.12 4.73 -4.64
CA ALA A 77 -18.52 5.09 -4.81
C ALA A 77 -18.71 6.57 -5.17
N ASN A 78 -17.92 7.45 -4.56
CA ASN A 78 -17.95 8.90 -4.84
C ASN A 78 -17.37 9.26 -6.21
N ALA A 79 -16.56 8.38 -6.81
CA ALA A 79 -15.96 8.61 -8.13
C ALA A 79 -16.94 8.49 -9.31
N GLY A 80 -18.22 8.18 -9.07
CA GLY A 80 -19.28 8.10 -10.06
C GLY A 80 -19.78 6.68 -10.30
N GLU A 81 -19.83 6.23 -11.55
CA GLU A 81 -20.42 4.94 -11.96
C GLU A 81 -19.53 3.72 -11.65
N THR A 82 -18.77 3.75 -10.57
CA THR A 82 -17.87 2.66 -10.17
C THR A 82 -18.24 2.07 -8.82
N GLN A 83 -17.95 0.78 -8.66
CA GLN A 83 -18.12 0.06 -7.40
C GLN A 83 -17.00 -0.95 -7.17
N VAL A 84 -16.71 -1.25 -5.92
CA VAL A 84 -15.79 -2.33 -5.55
C VAL A 84 -16.52 -3.65 -5.72
N LEU A 85 -16.00 -4.51 -6.60
CA LEU A 85 -16.54 -5.84 -6.85
C LEU A 85 -16.01 -6.85 -5.85
N SER A 86 -14.71 -6.84 -5.59
CA SER A 86 -14.06 -7.76 -4.65
C SER A 86 -12.85 -7.13 -3.99
N MET A 87 -12.47 -7.66 -2.82
CA MET A 87 -11.21 -7.37 -2.12
C MET A 87 -10.57 -8.67 -1.69
N HIS A 88 -9.42 -8.98 -2.24
CA HIS A 88 -8.66 -10.18 -1.90
C HIS A 88 -7.46 -9.83 -1.03
N ARG A 89 -7.40 -10.39 0.18
CA ARG A 89 -6.39 -10.14 1.21
C ARG A 89 -5.27 -11.18 1.13
N PHE A 90 -4.01 -10.74 1.22
CA PHE A 90 -2.83 -11.62 1.21
C PHE A 90 -1.65 -11.06 2.03
N GLY A 91 -1.92 -10.32 3.09
CA GLY A 91 -0.90 -9.72 3.96
C GLY A 91 0.06 -10.75 4.56
N SER A 92 -0.42 -11.94 4.94
CA SER A 92 0.43 -13.02 5.44
C SER A 92 1.47 -13.52 4.42
N ASP A 93 1.14 -13.50 3.13
CA ASP A 93 2.09 -13.84 2.07
C ASP A 93 3.07 -12.71 1.82
N TYR A 94 2.63 -11.46 2.03
CA TYR A 94 3.51 -10.30 1.93
C TYR A 94 4.52 -10.26 3.09
N ALA A 95 4.15 -10.68 4.29
CA ALA A 95 5.08 -10.86 5.41
C ALA A 95 6.21 -11.85 5.05
N LYS A 96 5.89 -12.96 4.38
CA LYS A 96 6.91 -13.91 3.88
C LYS A 96 7.82 -13.26 2.85
N THR A 97 7.28 -12.45 1.94
CA THR A 97 8.05 -11.71 0.94
C THR A 97 9.04 -10.75 1.60
N LEU A 98 8.61 -10.00 2.62
CA LEU A 98 9.48 -9.09 3.38
C LEU A 98 10.62 -9.83 4.08
N ARG A 99 10.34 -11.03 4.61
CA ARG A 99 11.37 -11.90 5.21
C ARG A 99 12.43 -12.33 4.19
N TYR A 100 12.00 -12.73 2.99
CA TYR A 100 12.93 -13.04 1.90
C TYR A 100 13.74 -11.82 1.45
N TRP A 101 13.11 -10.66 1.38
CA TRP A 101 13.84 -9.41 1.06
C TRP A 101 14.86 -9.06 2.13
N ALA A 102 14.55 -9.23 3.41
CA ALA A 102 15.50 -9.00 4.50
C ALA A 102 16.69 -9.96 4.41
N GLN A 103 16.46 -11.24 4.13
CA GLN A 103 17.52 -12.21 3.93
C GLN A 103 18.42 -11.87 2.72
N ALA A 104 17.80 -11.56 1.57
CA ALA A 104 18.54 -11.18 0.36
C ALA A 104 19.36 -9.89 0.57
N PHE A 105 18.77 -8.89 1.22
CA PHE A 105 19.45 -7.63 1.54
C PHE A 105 20.67 -7.84 2.44
N ASN A 106 20.52 -8.64 3.50
CA ASN A 106 21.60 -8.92 4.42
C ASN A 106 22.70 -9.84 3.82
N SER A 107 22.36 -10.63 2.80
CA SER A 107 23.36 -11.41 2.05
C SER A 107 24.15 -10.58 1.04
N ALA A 108 23.73 -9.34 0.77
CA ALA A 108 24.34 -8.44 -0.22
C ALA A 108 25.18 -7.32 0.42
N ASP A 109 25.66 -7.48 1.65
CA ASP A 109 26.35 -6.43 2.42
C ASP A 109 27.49 -5.76 1.65
N SER A 110 28.39 -6.55 1.04
CA SER A 110 29.51 -6.00 0.25
C SER A 110 29.05 -5.18 -0.94
N LEU A 111 27.97 -5.56 -1.59
CA LEU A 111 27.38 -4.81 -2.70
C LEU A 111 26.77 -3.49 -2.19
N VAL A 112 26.03 -3.53 -1.11
CA VAL A 112 25.43 -2.35 -0.48
C VAL A 112 26.50 -1.34 -0.09
N ASP A 113 27.61 -1.81 0.51
CA ASP A 113 28.76 -0.97 0.86
C ASP A 113 29.43 -0.36 -0.38
N SER A 114 29.59 -1.15 -1.46
CA SER A 114 30.20 -0.66 -2.71
C SER A 114 29.36 0.42 -3.41
N LEU A 115 28.06 0.46 -3.15
CA LEU A 115 27.13 1.50 -3.62
C LEU A 115 27.13 2.75 -2.75
N GLY A 116 27.95 2.79 -1.69
CA GLY A 116 28.11 3.94 -0.80
C GLY A 116 27.07 4.04 0.32
N PHE A 117 26.29 2.99 0.57
CA PHE A 117 25.35 2.96 1.69
C PHE A 117 26.07 2.53 2.98
N ASP A 118 25.91 3.32 4.02
CA ASP A 118 26.57 3.11 5.30
C ASP A 118 25.81 2.16 6.26
N ALA A 119 26.41 1.89 7.41
CA ALA A 119 25.80 1.06 8.45
C ALA A 119 24.51 1.66 9.01
N ASN A 120 24.31 2.99 8.98
CA ASN A 120 23.07 3.62 9.40
C ASN A 120 21.94 3.31 8.44
N PHE A 121 22.23 3.38 7.13
CA PHE A 121 21.26 2.97 6.11
C PHE A 121 20.85 1.51 6.29
N ARG A 122 21.81 0.60 6.47
CA ARG A 122 21.50 -0.83 6.67
C ARG A 122 20.64 -1.09 7.89
N ARG A 123 20.92 -0.45 9.04
CA ARG A 123 20.08 -0.56 10.23
C ARG A 123 18.66 -0.03 9.99
N LYS A 124 18.54 1.13 9.34
CA LYS A 124 17.24 1.75 9.01
C LYS A 124 16.43 0.86 8.07
N TRP A 125 17.07 0.27 7.07
CA TRP A 125 16.40 -0.58 6.09
C TRP A 125 15.95 -1.91 6.71
N ASN A 126 16.80 -2.55 7.51
CA ASN A 126 16.42 -3.76 8.26
C ASN A 126 15.27 -3.48 9.25
N TYR A 127 15.30 -2.35 9.93
CA TYR A 127 14.20 -1.95 10.80
C TYR A 127 12.90 -1.79 9.99
N TYR A 128 12.95 -1.13 8.85
CA TYR A 128 11.80 -0.97 7.95
C TYR A 128 11.21 -2.32 7.55
N LEU A 129 12.03 -3.25 7.06
CA LEU A 129 11.57 -4.57 6.63
C LEU A 129 10.95 -5.35 7.79
N SER A 130 11.59 -5.37 8.96
CA SER A 130 11.07 -6.06 10.16
C SER A 130 9.82 -5.41 10.72
N TYR A 131 9.72 -4.08 10.70
CA TYR A 131 8.54 -3.34 11.14
C TYR A 131 7.32 -3.68 10.25
N CYS A 132 7.51 -3.69 8.94
CA CYS A 132 6.45 -4.05 8.00
C CYS A 132 6.06 -5.53 8.13
N GLU A 133 7.05 -6.45 8.20
CA GLU A 133 6.81 -7.89 8.42
C GLU A 133 5.94 -8.12 9.65
N ALA A 134 6.33 -7.55 10.79
CA ALA A 134 5.57 -7.67 12.05
C ALA A 134 4.16 -7.09 11.93
N GLY A 135 4.00 -5.98 11.22
CA GLY A 135 2.69 -5.36 10.97
C GLY A 135 1.74 -6.27 10.20
N PHE A 136 2.23 -6.96 9.17
CA PHE A 136 1.46 -7.92 8.38
C PHE A 136 1.20 -9.22 9.15
N ASP A 137 2.19 -9.78 9.83
CA ASP A 137 2.04 -11.01 10.64
C ASP A 137 1.03 -10.82 11.78
N ALA A 138 1.02 -9.65 12.41
CA ALA A 138 0.08 -9.30 13.48
C ALA A 138 -1.32 -8.87 12.96
N GLY A 139 -1.52 -8.77 11.64
CA GLY A 139 -2.78 -8.27 11.07
C GLY A 139 -3.08 -6.81 11.37
N LEU A 140 -2.07 -6.03 11.75
CA LEU A 140 -2.20 -4.59 12.00
C LEU A 140 -2.31 -3.79 10.71
N ILE A 141 -1.78 -4.33 9.64
CA ILE A 141 -1.91 -3.87 8.24
C ILE A 141 -2.12 -5.09 7.35
N ASP A 142 -2.64 -4.85 6.16
CA ASP A 142 -2.88 -5.90 5.16
C ASP A 142 -2.51 -5.39 3.77
N VAL A 143 -2.30 -6.28 2.83
CA VAL A 143 -2.22 -5.93 1.41
C VAL A 143 -3.36 -6.62 0.68
N GLN A 144 -4.02 -5.88 -0.21
CA GLN A 144 -5.22 -6.34 -0.88
C GLN A 144 -5.18 -6.02 -2.37
N HIS A 145 -5.71 -6.93 -3.16
CA HIS A 145 -6.18 -6.61 -4.51
C HIS A 145 -7.62 -6.15 -4.41
N VAL A 146 -7.88 -4.96 -4.90
CA VAL A 146 -9.22 -4.35 -4.95
C VAL A 146 -9.65 -4.31 -6.39
N GLU A 147 -10.69 -5.07 -6.72
CA GLU A 147 -11.29 -5.07 -8.04
C GLU A 147 -12.43 -4.05 -8.09
N ILE A 148 -12.33 -3.15 -9.06
CA ILE A 148 -13.28 -2.07 -9.30
C ILE A 148 -13.92 -2.30 -10.66
N VAL A 149 -15.23 -2.14 -10.76
CA VAL A 149 -15.98 -2.23 -12.01
C VAL A 149 -16.74 -0.93 -12.24
N LYS A 150 -16.82 -0.52 -13.51
CA LYS A 150 -17.67 0.56 -13.96
C LYS A 150 -18.99 -0.01 -14.49
N SER A 151 -20.11 0.59 -14.10
CA SER A 151 -21.46 0.25 -14.58
C SER A 151 -21.61 0.40 -16.09
#